data_3e967c2160beb9024c0ccaf6028498c7
#
_entry.id   3e967c2160beb9024c0ccaf6028498c7
#
_cell.length_a   1.000
_cell.length_b   1.000
_cell.length_c   1.000
_cell.angle_alpha   90.00
_cell.angle_beta   90.00
_cell.angle_gamma   90.00
#
_symmetry.space_group_name_H-M   'P 1'
#
loop_
_entity.id
_entity.type
_entity.pdbx_description
1 polymer ?
#
loop_
_entity_poly.entity_id
_entity_poly.type
_entity_poly.pdbx_seq_one_letter_code
_entity_poly.pdbx_strand_id
1 'polypeptide(L)'
;MAYLLSSASFLASAFVSNVLQFVSRSIRVSPLLHQAVKVLDRGKTKVPRGMPHVAPWAVESDLVVRMLALNPGMHTLHGTNCYLVGNGARRILIDTGEGKAGFVPHLLDVMKQAGCEMLDAILLTHWHADHVGGVNDIRKALGGNIPVFKKYGPTVQDFDYSGIENGRLFRTTGATLEAVSTPGHTVDHVAFVLHEEKALFTGDMILGCGTAIFDDFASYMDSLQRVRDMGPKYEGGFTRLYCGHGPVVEAAQEKIEYYIKHRQEREAQIINALTAAKGRTLSALQITVRVYGVLPLPIFVSAHYNVLHHLSKLTREGRAVLGRVPCSFYLGPERGINVGCTD
;
A
#
# COMPACT_ATOMS: atom_id res chain seq x y z
N MET A 1 5.82 -39.96 -11.31
CA MET A 1 4.95 -38.82 -10.96
C MET A 1 5.66 -37.74 -10.14
N ALA A 2 6.56 -38.06 -9.22
CA ALA A 2 7.35 -37.08 -8.45
C ALA A 2 8.37 -36.29 -9.30
N TYR A 3 8.90 -36.81 -10.37
CA TYR A 3 9.86 -36.18 -11.28
C TYR A 3 9.23 -35.09 -12.18
N LEU A 4 7.94 -35.18 -12.50
CA LEU A 4 7.22 -34.21 -13.32
C LEU A 4 6.75 -32.99 -12.51
N LEU A 5 6.55 -33.16 -11.19
CA LEU A 5 6.22 -32.04 -10.29
C LEU A 5 7.44 -31.18 -9.94
N SER A 6 8.65 -31.78 -9.94
CA SER A 6 9.90 -31.02 -9.72
C SER A 6 10.30 -30.17 -10.94
N SER A 7 10.04 -30.67 -12.16
CA SER A 7 10.35 -29.93 -13.39
C SER A 7 9.39 -28.76 -13.64
N ALA A 8 8.10 -28.89 -13.30
CA ALA A 8 7.13 -27.81 -13.43
C ALA A 8 7.40 -26.67 -12.42
N SER A 9 7.80 -27.01 -11.19
CA SER A 9 8.19 -26.01 -10.19
C SER A 9 9.53 -25.34 -10.54
N PHE A 10 10.46 -26.05 -11.16
CA PHE A 10 11.73 -25.49 -11.62
C PHE A 10 11.54 -24.57 -12.83
N LEU A 11 10.70 -24.95 -13.79
CA LEU A 11 10.36 -24.14 -14.96
C LEU A 11 9.55 -22.89 -14.56
N ALA A 12 8.63 -23.00 -13.61
CA ALA A 12 7.92 -21.85 -13.05
C ALA A 12 8.88 -20.90 -12.29
N SER A 13 9.84 -21.45 -11.54
CA SER A 13 10.89 -20.68 -10.85
C SER A 13 11.82 -19.98 -11.86
N ALA A 14 12.24 -20.66 -12.93
CA ALA A 14 13.08 -20.08 -13.97
C ALA A 14 12.34 -18.99 -14.78
N PHE A 15 11.04 -19.21 -15.08
CA PHE A 15 10.20 -18.21 -15.74
C PHE A 15 10.01 -16.96 -14.87
N VAL A 16 9.68 -17.14 -13.59
CA VAL A 16 9.58 -16.05 -12.62
C VAL A 16 10.92 -15.33 -12.46
N SER A 17 12.05 -16.05 -12.39
CA SER A 17 13.39 -15.47 -12.33
C SER A 17 13.72 -14.65 -13.60
N ASN A 18 13.37 -15.14 -14.79
CA ASN A 18 13.60 -14.41 -16.04
C ASN A 18 12.71 -13.18 -16.16
N VAL A 19 11.43 -13.26 -15.75
CA VAL A 19 10.53 -12.11 -15.69
C VAL A 19 11.02 -11.07 -14.67
N LEU A 20 11.45 -11.50 -13.50
CA LEU A 20 12.02 -10.63 -12.47
C LEU A 20 13.36 -10.02 -12.89
N GLN A 21 14.23 -10.77 -13.62
CA GLN A 21 15.46 -10.23 -14.20
C GLN A 21 15.21 -9.22 -15.33
N PHE A 22 14.21 -9.44 -16.18
CA PHE A 22 13.82 -8.50 -17.22
C PHE A 22 13.28 -7.20 -16.63
N VAL A 23 12.47 -7.29 -15.58
CA VAL A 23 11.90 -6.13 -14.85
C VAL A 23 12.96 -5.33 -14.12
N SER A 24 13.98 -5.99 -13.55
CA SER A 24 15.07 -5.32 -12.83
C SER A 24 16.09 -4.61 -13.74
N ARG A 25 16.11 -4.91 -15.05
CA ARG A 25 16.91 -4.16 -16.03
C ARG A 25 16.40 -2.73 -16.26
N SER A 26 15.15 -2.47 -15.96
CA SER A 26 14.57 -1.13 -15.97
C SER A 26 14.47 -0.66 -14.52
N ILE A 27 15.41 0.16 -14.04
CA ILE A 27 15.39 0.81 -12.71
C ILE A 27 14.13 1.68 -12.49
N ARG A 28 13.28 1.79 -13.46
CA ARG A 28 11.88 2.17 -13.33
C ARG A 28 11.08 0.90 -13.08
N VAL A 29 10.92 0.57 -11.81
CA VAL A 29 10.01 -0.51 -11.40
C VAL A 29 8.64 -0.19 -11.95
N SER A 30 8.27 -0.96 -12.97
CA SER A 30 7.13 -0.66 -13.83
C SER A 30 5.82 -1.01 -13.13
N PRO A 31 4.73 -0.28 -13.39
CA PRO A 31 3.34 -0.70 -13.16
C PRO A 31 3.05 -2.14 -13.61
N LEU A 32 3.82 -2.66 -14.57
CA LEU A 32 3.75 -4.05 -15.05
C LEU A 32 4.02 -5.10 -13.95
N LEU A 33 4.88 -4.85 -12.96
CA LEU A 33 5.10 -5.83 -11.90
C LEU A 33 3.93 -5.86 -10.92
N HIS A 34 3.35 -4.72 -10.62
CA HIS A 34 2.12 -4.63 -9.83
C HIS A 34 0.97 -5.36 -10.54
N GLN A 35 0.86 -5.22 -11.85
CA GLN A 35 -0.07 -6.00 -12.67
C GLN A 35 0.27 -7.50 -12.67
N ALA A 36 1.55 -7.87 -12.73
CA ALA A 36 1.96 -9.28 -12.67
C ALA A 36 1.63 -9.93 -11.32
N VAL A 37 1.82 -9.21 -10.21
CA VAL A 37 1.39 -9.67 -8.87
C VAL A 37 -0.12 -9.86 -8.82
N LYS A 38 -0.91 -8.91 -9.37
CA LYS A 38 -2.38 -9.04 -9.48
C LYS A 38 -2.83 -10.15 -10.41
N VAL A 39 -2.09 -10.43 -11.50
CA VAL A 39 -2.39 -11.55 -12.41
C VAL A 39 -2.16 -12.90 -11.73
N LEU A 40 -1.13 -13.02 -10.89
CA LEU A 40 -0.88 -14.24 -10.10
C LEU A 40 -1.92 -14.46 -9.00
N ASP A 41 -2.62 -13.41 -8.57
CA ASP A 41 -3.70 -13.47 -7.58
C ASP A 41 -5.09 -13.68 -8.23
N ARG A 42 -5.21 -13.51 -9.56
CA ARG A 42 -6.48 -13.73 -10.29
C ARG A 42 -6.97 -15.17 -10.12
N GLY A 43 -8.07 -15.31 -9.40
CA GLY A 43 -8.75 -16.59 -9.15
C GLY A 43 -8.60 -17.15 -7.72
N LYS A 44 -7.87 -16.50 -6.83
CA LYS A 44 -7.78 -16.89 -5.40
C LYS A 44 -8.51 -15.89 -4.53
N THR A 45 -9.84 -15.94 -4.54
CA THR A 45 -10.74 -15.12 -3.72
C THR A 45 -10.74 -15.51 -2.23
N LYS A 46 -9.65 -16.07 -1.71
CA LYS A 46 -9.60 -16.55 -0.33
C LYS A 46 -8.78 -15.60 0.53
N VAL A 47 -9.42 -15.09 1.56
CA VAL A 47 -8.76 -14.41 2.67
C VAL A 47 -7.60 -15.29 3.21
N PRO A 48 -6.40 -14.75 3.42
CA PRO A 48 -5.30 -15.50 4.01
C PRO A 48 -5.71 -16.10 5.37
N ARG A 49 -5.27 -17.33 5.65
CA ARG A 49 -5.60 -18.01 6.92
C ARG A 49 -5.02 -17.25 8.11
N GLY A 50 -5.76 -17.23 9.21
CA GLY A 50 -5.33 -16.61 10.48
C GLY A 50 -5.52 -15.08 10.54
N MET A 51 -6.17 -14.48 9.53
CA MET A 51 -6.53 -13.06 9.59
C MET A 51 -7.66 -12.82 10.60
N PRO A 52 -7.62 -11.71 11.36
CA PRO A 52 -8.73 -11.28 12.20
C PRO A 52 -9.99 -11.13 11.35
N HIS A 53 -11.15 -11.52 11.88
CA HIS A 53 -12.42 -11.35 11.20
C HIS A 53 -12.73 -9.86 11.00
N VAL A 54 -13.18 -9.49 9.80
CA VAL A 54 -13.64 -8.15 9.45
C VAL A 54 -15.08 -8.27 8.93
N ALA A 55 -16.03 -7.65 9.62
CA ALA A 55 -17.43 -7.64 9.20
C ALA A 55 -17.59 -6.94 7.83
N PRO A 56 -18.58 -7.32 7.00
CA PRO A 56 -18.83 -6.69 5.71
C PRO A 56 -19.02 -5.17 5.81
N TRP A 57 -19.61 -4.69 6.89
CA TRP A 57 -19.67 -3.28 7.28
C TRP A 57 -19.78 -3.15 8.80
N ALA A 58 -19.42 -1.98 9.33
CA ALA A 58 -19.51 -1.65 10.75
C ALA A 58 -19.61 -0.14 10.94
N VAL A 59 -20.34 0.28 11.99
CA VAL A 59 -20.23 1.63 12.55
C VAL A 59 -19.01 1.64 13.45
N GLU A 60 -17.96 2.33 13.02
CA GLU A 60 -16.68 2.39 13.72
C GLU A 60 -16.66 3.53 14.76
N SER A 61 -17.42 4.59 14.49
CA SER A 61 -17.66 5.72 15.39
C SER A 61 -18.91 6.47 14.97
N ASP A 62 -19.26 7.56 15.70
CA ASP A 62 -20.37 8.46 15.35
C ASP A 62 -20.18 9.12 13.97
N LEU A 63 -18.95 9.25 13.50
CA LEU A 63 -18.59 9.92 12.25
C LEU A 63 -18.13 8.97 11.15
N VAL A 64 -17.90 7.69 11.43
CA VAL A 64 -17.28 6.78 10.45
C VAL A 64 -18.03 5.46 10.37
N VAL A 65 -18.50 5.14 9.17
CA VAL A 65 -19.02 3.81 8.81
C VAL A 65 -18.10 3.17 7.81
N ARG A 66 -17.55 2.02 8.15
CA ARG A 66 -16.69 1.21 7.27
C ARG A 66 -17.51 0.17 6.51
N MET A 67 -17.17 -0.07 5.25
CA MET A 67 -17.71 -1.18 4.46
C MET A 67 -16.63 -1.82 3.60
N LEU A 68 -16.74 -3.13 3.34
CA LEU A 68 -15.87 -3.86 2.45
C LEU A 68 -16.33 -3.73 1.00
N ALA A 69 -15.39 -3.53 0.08
CA ALA A 69 -15.67 -3.43 -1.35
C ALA A 69 -15.89 -4.78 -2.04
N LEU A 70 -16.05 -5.87 -1.30
CA LEU A 70 -16.38 -7.23 -1.76
C LEU A 70 -15.36 -7.82 -2.76
N ASN A 71 -14.11 -7.45 -2.62
CA ASN A 71 -12.97 -7.89 -3.44
C ASN A 71 -11.90 -8.62 -2.62
N PRO A 72 -12.25 -9.69 -1.84
CA PRO A 72 -11.28 -10.39 -1.01
C PRO A 72 -10.17 -11.02 -1.84
N GLY A 73 -8.94 -10.97 -1.32
CA GLY A 73 -7.75 -11.50 -2.01
C GLY A 73 -6.52 -11.51 -1.11
N MET A 74 -5.40 -11.98 -1.65
CA MET A 74 -4.14 -12.07 -0.93
C MET A 74 -3.61 -10.68 -0.52
N HIS A 75 -3.80 -9.67 -1.36
CA HIS A 75 -3.35 -8.29 -1.14
C HIS A 75 -4.44 -7.40 -0.54
N THR A 76 -5.69 -7.68 -0.87
CA THR A 76 -6.85 -6.93 -0.37
C THR A 76 -7.43 -7.51 0.92
N LEU A 77 -6.89 -8.63 1.42
CA LEU A 77 -7.34 -9.34 2.62
C LEU A 77 -8.85 -9.69 2.54
N HIS A 78 -9.69 -9.16 3.43
CA HIS A 78 -11.15 -9.33 3.38
C HIS A 78 -11.81 -8.49 2.29
N GLY A 79 -11.07 -7.62 1.64
CA GLY A 79 -11.47 -6.62 0.66
C GLY A 79 -10.96 -5.24 1.03
N THR A 80 -11.07 -4.29 0.11
CA THR A 80 -10.76 -2.89 0.37
C THR A 80 -11.80 -2.31 1.32
N ASN A 81 -11.35 -1.60 2.33
CA ASN A 81 -12.22 -0.80 3.19
C ASN A 81 -12.56 0.52 2.49
N CYS A 82 -13.83 0.78 2.33
CA CYS A 82 -14.37 2.08 1.96
C CYS A 82 -15.05 2.70 3.18
N TYR A 83 -15.00 4.02 3.31
CA TYR A 83 -15.49 4.70 4.51
C TYR A 83 -16.49 5.80 4.14
N LEU A 84 -17.68 5.77 4.75
CA LEU A 84 -18.60 6.91 4.79
C LEU A 84 -18.26 7.77 6.01
N VAL A 85 -17.93 9.04 5.78
CA VAL A 85 -17.47 9.96 6.82
C VAL A 85 -18.46 11.11 6.96
N GLY A 86 -18.81 11.43 8.20
CA GLY A 86 -19.85 12.40 8.61
C GLY A 86 -21.03 11.72 9.29
N ASN A 87 -21.91 12.48 9.91
CA ASN A 87 -23.08 11.97 10.67
C ASN A 87 -24.44 12.49 10.17
N GLY A 88 -24.45 13.28 9.07
CA GLY A 88 -25.68 13.79 8.47
C GLY A 88 -26.20 12.92 7.30
N ALA A 89 -27.24 13.42 6.65
CA ALA A 89 -27.78 12.86 5.42
C ALA A 89 -26.80 12.99 4.23
N ARG A 90 -25.80 13.86 4.34
CA ARG A 90 -24.72 14.05 3.36
C ARG A 90 -23.40 13.66 3.99
N ARG A 91 -22.65 12.80 3.28
CA ARG A 91 -21.36 12.28 3.76
C ARG A 91 -20.29 12.30 2.67
N ILE A 92 -19.05 12.15 3.06
CA ILE A 92 -17.93 11.92 2.14
C ILE A 92 -17.65 10.42 2.09
N LEU A 93 -17.40 9.89 0.88
CA LEU A 93 -16.92 8.52 0.69
C LEU A 93 -15.41 8.53 0.45
N ILE A 94 -14.64 7.74 1.21
CA ILE A 94 -13.21 7.51 0.98
C ILE A 94 -13.07 6.13 0.33
N ASP A 95 -12.45 6.09 -0.86
CA ASP A 95 -12.24 4.96 -1.74
C ASP A 95 -13.53 4.27 -2.24
N THR A 96 -13.41 3.48 -3.31
CA THR A 96 -14.57 2.96 -4.05
C THR A 96 -14.47 1.47 -4.41
N GLY A 97 -13.43 0.79 -3.92
CA GLY A 97 -13.20 -0.60 -4.27
C GLY A 97 -12.81 -0.82 -5.73
N GLU A 98 -12.89 -2.08 -6.18
CA GLU A 98 -12.43 -2.54 -7.51
C GLU A 98 -13.53 -2.52 -8.59
N GLY A 99 -14.73 -1.97 -8.31
CA GLY A 99 -15.87 -2.01 -9.25
C GLY A 99 -16.51 -3.41 -9.35
N LYS A 100 -16.51 -4.19 -8.27
CA LYS A 100 -17.24 -5.48 -8.23
C LYS A 100 -18.76 -5.23 -8.27
N ALA A 101 -19.47 -6.01 -9.07
CA ALA A 101 -20.91 -5.85 -9.31
C ALA A 101 -21.78 -5.82 -8.01
N GLY A 102 -21.33 -6.49 -6.94
CA GLY A 102 -22.03 -6.49 -5.65
C GLY A 102 -21.76 -5.24 -4.80
N PHE A 103 -20.74 -4.42 -5.10
CA PHE A 103 -20.33 -3.34 -4.22
C PHE A 103 -21.33 -2.18 -4.21
N VAL A 104 -21.83 -1.73 -5.36
CA VAL A 104 -22.80 -0.63 -5.39
C VAL A 104 -24.09 -0.95 -4.64
N PRO A 105 -24.75 -2.11 -4.84
CA PRO A 105 -25.88 -2.51 -3.99
C PRO A 105 -25.55 -2.53 -2.50
N HIS A 106 -24.37 -3.02 -2.12
CA HIS A 106 -23.90 -3.02 -0.74
C HIS A 106 -23.71 -1.60 -0.19
N LEU A 107 -23.08 -0.70 -0.96
CA LEU A 107 -22.92 0.71 -0.59
C LEU A 107 -24.28 1.38 -0.36
N LEU A 108 -25.26 1.20 -1.26
CA LEU A 108 -26.59 1.78 -1.14
C LEU A 108 -27.34 1.28 0.10
N ASP A 109 -27.21 0.00 0.43
CA ASP A 109 -27.80 -0.58 1.65
C ASP A 109 -27.13 0.01 2.90
N VAL A 110 -25.80 0.11 2.95
CA VAL A 110 -25.07 0.72 4.07
C VAL A 110 -25.41 2.21 4.19
N MET A 111 -25.47 2.96 3.09
CA MET A 111 -25.91 4.37 3.10
C MET A 111 -27.31 4.52 3.73
N LYS A 112 -28.25 3.68 3.33
CA LYS A 112 -29.60 3.67 3.90
C LYS A 112 -29.61 3.40 5.40
N GLN A 113 -28.86 2.38 5.84
CA GLN A 113 -28.76 2.02 7.27
C GLN A 113 -28.08 3.11 8.09
N ALA A 114 -27.09 3.81 7.50
CA ALA A 114 -26.40 4.93 8.11
C ALA A 114 -27.16 6.27 8.05
N GLY A 115 -28.34 6.33 7.44
CA GLY A 115 -29.08 7.57 7.21
C GLY A 115 -28.38 8.54 6.25
N CYS A 116 -27.53 8.03 5.35
CA CYS A 116 -26.84 8.80 4.32
C CYS A 116 -27.66 8.80 3.03
N GLU A 117 -28.10 9.96 2.59
CA GLU A 117 -28.93 10.11 1.37
C GLU A 117 -28.09 10.50 0.15
N MET A 118 -26.99 11.21 0.36
CA MET A 118 -26.15 11.77 -0.72
C MET A 118 -24.66 11.74 -0.34
N LEU A 119 -23.81 11.66 -1.36
CA LEU A 119 -22.38 11.88 -1.21
C LEU A 119 -22.01 13.31 -1.59
N ASP A 120 -21.34 14.04 -0.66
CA ASP A 120 -20.77 15.36 -0.93
C ASP A 120 -19.57 15.28 -1.87
N ALA A 121 -18.78 14.22 -1.71
CA ALA A 121 -17.59 13.94 -2.51
C ALA A 121 -17.16 12.48 -2.38
N ILE A 122 -16.35 12.04 -3.34
CA ILE A 122 -15.53 10.84 -3.27
C ILE A 122 -14.08 11.29 -3.16
N LEU A 123 -13.38 10.87 -2.12
CA LEU A 123 -11.95 11.09 -1.93
C LEU A 123 -11.21 9.77 -2.19
N LEU A 124 -10.21 9.81 -3.06
CA LEU A 124 -9.42 8.65 -3.42
C LEU A 124 -8.03 8.75 -2.81
N THR A 125 -7.61 7.70 -2.10
CA THR A 125 -6.31 7.66 -1.45
C THR A 125 -5.17 7.55 -2.46
N HIS A 126 -5.32 6.71 -3.50
CA HIS A 126 -4.34 6.51 -4.55
C HIS A 126 -4.95 5.82 -5.79
N TRP A 127 -4.15 5.61 -6.83
CA TRP A 127 -4.60 5.17 -8.17
C TRP A 127 -4.90 3.67 -8.33
N HIS A 128 -4.60 2.81 -7.38
CA HIS A 128 -4.81 1.37 -7.55
C HIS A 128 -6.28 1.03 -7.83
N ALA A 129 -6.47 0.05 -8.71
CA ALA A 129 -7.80 -0.32 -9.20
C ALA A 129 -8.78 -0.70 -8.08
N ASP A 130 -8.29 -1.30 -7.01
CA ASP A 130 -9.09 -1.70 -5.85
C ASP A 130 -9.49 -0.53 -4.94
N HIS A 131 -9.03 0.69 -5.22
CA HIS A 131 -9.45 1.93 -4.55
C HIS A 131 -10.28 2.84 -5.45
N VAL A 132 -9.99 2.86 -6.78
CA VAL A 132 -10.65 3.78 -7.71
C VAL A 132 -11.70 3.11 -8.60
N GLY A 133 -11.76 1.77 -8.62
CA GLY A 133 -12.49 0.99 -9.62
C GLY A 133 -14.00 1.19 -9.62
N GLY A 134 -14.59 1.57 -8.49
CA GLY A 134 -16.04 1.75 -8.34
C GLY A 134 -16.57 3.14 -8.68
N VAL A 135 -15.72 4.13 -8.99
CA VAL A 135 -16.12 5.54 -9.18
C VAL A 135 -17.27 5.68 -10.18
N ASN A 136 -17.11 5.12 -11.37
CA ASN A 136 -18.10 5.26 -12.44
C ASN A 136 -19.42 4.56 -12.11
N ASP A 137 -19.35 3.39 -11.49
CA ASP A 137 -20.55 2.63 -11.09
C ASP A 137 -21.33 3.35 -9.99
N ILE A 138 -20.62 3.95 -9.02
CA ILE A 138 -21.25 4.76 -7.95
C ILE A 138 -21.90 6.01 -8.54
N ARG A 139 -21.22 6.76 -9.41
CA ARG A 139 -21.80 7.93 -10.09
C ARG A 139 -23.05 7.57 -10.86
N LYS A 140 -23.00 6.46 -11.61
CA LYS A 140 -24.16 5.96 -12.37
C LYS A 140 -25.34 5.61 -11.47
N ALA A 141 -25.10 4.98 -10.34
CA ALA A 141 -26.14 4.53 -9.41
C ALA A 141 -26.78 5.67 -8.63
N LEU A 142 -26.01 6.67 -8.23
CA LEU A 142 -26.47 7.81 -7.45
C LEU A 142 -26.92 9.01 -8.32
N GLY A 143 -26.93 8.84 -9.65
CA GLY A 143 -27.60 9.75 -10.60
C GLY A 143 -26.96 11.12 -10.74
N GLY A 144 -25.65 11.28 -10.44
CA GLY A 144 -25.14 12.63 -10.41
C GLY A 144 -23.65 12.84 -10.64
N ASN A 145 -23.33 14.12 -10.76
CA ASN A 145 -21.97 14.63 -10.82
C ASN A 145 -21.37 14.71 -9.41
N ILE A 146 -21.19 13.55 -8.75
CA ILE A 146 -20.51 13.52 -7.45
C ILE A 146 -19.07 13.97 -7.68
N PRO A 147 -18.59 15.04 -7.00
CA PRO A 147 -17.22 15.47 -7.10
C PRO A 147 -16.26 14.37 -6.66
N VAL A 148 -15.24 14.09 -7.48
CA VAL A 148 -14.18 13.13 -7.15
C VAL A 148 -12.87 13.88 -6.99
N PHE A 149 -12.15 13.58 -5.94
CA PHE A 149 -10.85 14.18 -5.65
C PHE A 149 -9.79 13.11 -5.52
N LYS A 150 -8.68 13.31 -6.21
CA LYS A 150 -7.50 12.45 -6.19
C LYS A 150 -6.26 13.31 -6.40
N LYS A 151 -5.15 12.98 -5.77
CA LYS A 151 -3.88 13.63 -6.13
C LYS A 151 -3.51 13.29 -7.57
N TYR A 152 -3.02 14.29 -8.33
CA TYR A 152 -2.58 14.05 -9.71
C TYR A 152 -1.49 12.98 -9.77
N GLY A 153 -1.62 12.06 -10.72
CA GLY A 153 -0.76 10.91 -10.90
C GLY A 153 -1.38 9.88 -11.83
N PRO A 154 -0.83 8.67 -11.89
CA PRO A 154 -1.39 7.59 -12.69
C PRO A 154 -2.86 7.33 -12.35
N THR A 155 -3.62 6.81 -13.33
CA THR A 155 -4.96 6.28 -13.12
C THR A 155 -5.18 5.09 -14.05
N VAL A 156 -5.99 4.13 -13.60
CA VAL A 156 -6.33 2.92 -14.37
C VAL A 156 -7.72 2.99 -14.98
N GLN A 157 -8.48 4.03 -14.66
CA GLN A 157 -9.83 4.26 -15.16
C GLN A 157 -10.00 5.68 -15.65
N ASP A 158 -10.88 5.84 -16.63
CA ASP A 158 -11.25 7.13 -17.17
C ASP A 158 -12.44 7.69 -16.39
N PHE A 159 -12.18 8.69 -15.56
CA PHE A 159 -13.16 9.50 -14.84
C PHE A 159 -12.59 10.88 -14.54
N ASP A 160 -13.43 11.88 -14.53
CA ASP A 160 -13.05 13.24 -14.18
C ASP A 160 -12.82 13.36 -12.67
N TYR A 161 -11.72 14.00 -12.28
CA TYR A 161 -11.42 14.30 -10.89
C TYR A 161 -10.70 15.63 -10.73
N SER A 162 -10.82 16.23 -9.55
CA SER A 162 -10.04 17.41 -9.15
C SER A 162 -8.82 17.00 -8.33
N GLY A 163 -7.71 17.74 -8.50
CA GLY A 163 -6.47 17.48 -7.77
C GLY A 163 -6.63 17.71 -6.27
N ILE A 164 -5.94 16.88 -5.48
CA ILE A 164 -5.77 17.08 -4.03
C ILE A 164 -4.38 17.64 -3.79
N GLU A 165 -4.32 18.79 -3.12
CA GLU A 165 -3.09 19.37 -2.59
C GLU A 165 -2.92 18.99 -1.12
N ASN A 166 -1.67 18.96 -0.66
CA ASN A 166 -1.37 18.71 0.75
C ASN A 166 -1.96 19.80 1.63
N GLY A 167 -2.63 19.42 2.72
CA GLY A 167 -3.31 20.35 3.65
C GLY A 167 -4.70 20.78 3.19
N ARG A 168 -5.21 20.31 2.04
CA ARG A 168 -6.57 20.62 1.59
C ARG A 168 -7.59 20.04 2.57
N LEU A 169 -8.56 20.89 2.96
CA LEU A 169 -9.66 20.52 3.84
C LEU A 169 -10.91 20.15 3.03
N PHE A 170 -11.53 19.08 3.40
CA PHE A 170 -12.84 18.63 2.93
C PHE A 170 -13.81 18.60 4.11
N ARG A 171 -14.99 19.15 3.95
CA ARG A 171 -15.99 19.23 5.01
C ARG A 171 -17.29 18.61 4.60
N THR A 172 -17.92 17.93 5.54
CA THR A 172 -19.29 17.47 5.49
C THR A 172 -19.92 17.63 6.87
N THR A 173 -21.17 17.21 7.05
CA THR A 173 -21.85 17.36 8.34
C THR A 173 -21.09 16.60 9.43
N GLY A 174 -20.62 17.33 10.43
CA GLY A 174 -19.92 16.80 11.61
C GLY A 174 -18.47 16.38 11.39
N ALA A 175 -17.91 16.49 10.18
CA ALA A 175 -16.57 15.99 9.90
C ALA A 175 -15.74 16.94 9.02
N THR A 176 -14.47 17.09 9.40
CA THR A 176 -13.43 17.81 8.66
C THR A 176 -12.26 16.87 8.38
N LEU A 177 -12.00 16.61 7.11
CA LEU A 177 -10.89 15.78 6.62
C LEU A 177 -9.79 16.66 6.06
N GLU A 178 -8.56 16.50 6.56
CA GLU A 178 -7.36 17.14 6.01
C GLU A 178 -6.55 16.14 5.19
N ALA A 179 -6.24 16.51 3.96
CA ALA A 179 -5.41 15.69 3.08
C ALA A 179 -3.93 15.82 3.43
N VAL A 180 -3.27 14.71 3.65
CA VAL A 180 -1.83 14.60 3.91
C VAL A 180 -1.17 13.82 2.80
N SER A 181 -0.29 14.47 2.03
CA SER A 181 0.46 13.77 0.97
C SER A 181 1.44 12.78 1.58
N THR A 182 1.26 11.50 1.27
CA THR A 182 2.03 10.38 1.81
C THR A 182 2.56 9.46 0.69
N PRO A 183 3.40 10.00 -0.25
CA PRO A 183 3.93 9.19 -1.35
C PRO A 183 4.81 8.06 -0.82
N GLY A 184 4.93 7.01 -1.63
CA GLY A 184 5.82 5.87 -1.35
C GLY A 184 5.16 4.53 -1.60
N HIS A 185 3.95 4.26 -1.09
CA HIS A 185 3.14 3.14 -1.58
C HIS A 185 2.86 3.32 -3.07
N THR A 186 2.35 4.49 -3.43
CA THR A 186 2.33 5.05 -4.79
C THR A 186 2.78 6.51 -4.75
N VAL A 187 3.10 7.09 -5.90
CA VAL A 187 3.55 8.48 -6.02
C VAL A 187 2.43 9.48 -5.66
N ASP A 188 1.18 9.12 -5.88
CA ASP A 188 -0.01 9.95 -5.68
C ASP A 188 -0.74 9.68 -4.36
N HIS A 189 -0.16 8.84 -3.49
CA HIS A 189 -0.83 8.43 -2.25
C HIS A 189 -1.10 9.62 -1.31
N VAL A 190 -2.32 9.66 -0.75
CA VAL A 190 -2.81 10.64 0.22
C VAL A 190 -3.48 9.90 1.38
N ALA A 191 -3.13 10.27 2.59
CA ALA A 191 -3.86 9.93 3.81
C ALA A 191 -4.80 11.09 4.18
N PHE A 192 -5.83 10.82 4.98
CA PHE A 192 -6.77 11.87 5.44
C PHE A 192 -6.86 11.85 6.96
N VAL A 193 -6.67 13.03 7.59
CA VAL A 193 -6.86 13.21 9.04
C VAL A 193 -8.30 13.65 9.29
N LEU A 194 -9.03 12.92 10.10
CA LEU A 194 -10.33 13.33 10.65
C LEU A 194 -10.07 14.12 11.94
N HIS A 195 -10.29 15.41 11.88
CA HIS A 195 -9.91 16.32 12.96
C HIS A 195 -10.70 16.06 14.24
N GLU A 196 -12.00 15.83 14.13
CA GLU A 196 -12.93 15.68 15.26
C GLU A 196 -12.59 14.44 16.12
N GLU A 197 -12.04 13.39 15.50
CA GLU A 197 -11.65 12.16 16.19
C GLU A 197 -10.15 12.03 16.40
N LYS A 198 -9.33 12.93 15.84
CA LYS A 198 -7.87 12.79 15.79
C LYS A 198 -7.48 11.45 15.18
N ALA A 199 -8.22 10.99 14.15
CA ALA A 199 -8.04 9.70 13.50
C ALA A 199 -7.46 9.87 12.10
N LEU A 200 -6.80 8.81 11.59
CA LEU A 200 -6.14 8.86 10.29
C LEU A 200 -6.66 7.75 9.37
N PHE A 201 -7.16 8.13 8.19
CA PHE A 201 -7.38 7.21 7.07
C PHE A 201 -6.06 7.02 6.35
N THR A 202 -5.49 5.82 6.45
CA THR A 202 -4.11 5.55 6.02
C THR A 202 -4.01 5.08 4.58
N GLY A 203 -5.13 4.77 3.90
CA GLY A 203 -5.07 4.04 2.65
C GLY A 203 -4.16 2.82 2.78
N ASP A 204 -3.30 2.62 1.80
CA ASP A 204 -2.35 1.51 1.78
C ASP A 204 -0.94 1.86 2.31
N MET A 205 -0.78 3.04 2.93
CA MET A 205 0.46 3.35 3.65
C MET A 205 0.64 2.44 4.87
N ILE A 206 -0.43 2.22 5.64
CA ILE A 206 -0.47 1.32 6.79
C ILE A 206 -1.71 0.45 6.70
N LEU A 207 -1.54 -0.89 6.79
CA LEU A 207 -2.64 -1.85 6.76
C LEU A 207 -3.02 -2.28 8.18
N GLY A 208 -4.27 -2.65 8.37
CA GLY A 208 -4.77 -3.18 9.64
C GLY A 208 -4.09 -4.49 10.02
N CYS A 209 -3.75 -5.32 9.03
CA CYS A 209 -3.00 -6.55 9.22
C CYS A 209 -1.91 -6.71 8.16
N GLY A 210 -0.79 -7.32 8.53
CA GLY A 210 0.36 -7.45 7.66
C GLY A 210 1.12 -6.14 7.47
N THR A 211 1.84 -6.01 6.35
CA THR A 211 2.61 -4.81 5.99
C THR A 211 2.43 -4.48 4.52
N ALA A 212 2.38 -3.19 4.20
CA ALA A 212 2.18 -2.67 2.86
C ALA A 212 3.35 -2.97 1.91
N ILE A 213 3.07 -2.93 0.61
CA ILE A 213 4.06 -2.84 -0.47
C ILE A 213 4.28 -1.35 -0.78
N PHE A 214 5.40 -0.99 -1.36
CA PHE A 214 5.71 0.39 -1.73
C PHE A 214 6.50 0.45 -3.05
N ASP A 215 6.29 1.52 -3.81
CA ASP A 215 6.98 1.79 -5.08
C ASP A 215 8.29 2.57 -4.88
N ASP A 216 8.37 3.41 -3.84
CA ASP A 216 9.61 4.10 -3.45
C ASP A 216 9.79 4.05 -1.94
N PHE A 217 10.83 3.33 -1.51
CA PHE A 217 11.08 3.09 -0.09
C PHE A 217 11.49 4.37 0.67
N ALA A 218 12.26 5.27 0.05
CA ALA A 218 12.69 6.49 0.72
C ALA A 218 11.48 7.40 1.00
N SER A 219 10.68 7.68 -0.03
CA SER A 219 9.44 8.47 0.11
C SER A 219 8.45 7.83 1.08
N TYR A 220 8.39 6.48 1.10
CA TYR A 220 7.53 5.75 2.02
C TYR A 220 7.95 5.94 3.49
N MET A 221 9.27 5.85 3.77
CA MET A 221 9.80 6.10 5.11
C MET A 221 9.60 7.55 5.55
N ASP A 222 9.81 8.52 4.65
CA ASP A 222 9.56 9.93 4.92
C ASP A 222 8.08 10.20 5.24
N SER A 223 7.19 9.51 4.54
CA SER A 223 5.74 9.60 4.78
C SER A 223 5.34 9.01 6.14
N LEU A 224 5.87 7.85 6.51
CA LEU A 224 5.66 7.24 7.83
C LEU A 224 6.17 8.15 8.96
N GLN A 225 7.37 8.72 8.81
CA GLN A 225 7.95 9.64 9.79
C GLN A 225 7.12 10.92 9.90
N ARG A 226 6.69 11.49 8.77
CA ARG A 226 5.81 12.68 8.74
C ARG A 226 4.53 12.43 9.52
N VAL A 227 3.86 11.31 9.28
CA VAL A 227 2.63 10.95 9.98
C VAL A 227 2.88 10.73 11.47
N ARG A 228 3.97 10.06 11.85
CA ARG A 228 4.39 9.93 13.25
C ARG A 228 4.55 11.29 13.91
N ASP A 229 5.26 12.21 13.24
CA ASP A 229 5.59 13.54 13.77
C ASP A 229 4.38 14.50 13.76
N MET A 230 3.32 14.17 13.03
CA MET A 230 2.03 14.85 13.14
C MET A 230 1.25 14.47 14.40
N GLY A 231 1.41 13.25 14.89
CA GLY A 231 0.70 12.75 16.07
C GLY A 231 0.74 13.72 17.27
N PRO A 232 1.92 14.24 17.68
CA PRO A 232 2.03 15.17 18.80
C PRO A 232 1.27 16.50 18.65
N LYS A 233 0.85 16.89 17.44
CA LYS A 233 -0.03 18.07 17.23
C LYS A 233 -1.43 17.85 17.77
N TYR A 234 -1.82 16.61 17.96
CA TYR A 234 -3.08 16.22 18.55
C TYR A 234 -2.80 15.74 19.98
N GLU A 235 -3.39 16.35 20.97
CA GLU A 235 -3.25 15.94 22.36
C GLU A 235 -3.54 14.44 22.51
N GLY A 236 -2.54 13.65 22.93
CA GLY A 236 -2.60 12.18 23.00
C GLY A 236 -2.25 11.46 21.70
N GLY A 237 -1.86 12.14 20.61
CA GLY A 237 -1.56 11.52 19.32
C GLY A 237 -2.80 11.18 18.49
N PHE A 238 -2.61 10.39 17.42
CA PHE A 238 -3.74 9.80 16.71
C PHE A 238 -4.41 8.73 17.56
N THR A 239 -5.73 8.77 17.66
CA THR A 239 -6.51 7.81 18.43
C THR A 239 -6.67 6.47 17.70
N ARG A 240 -6.78 6.52 16.35
CA ARG A 240 -7.20 5.37 15.54
C ARG A 240 -6.67 5.48 14.11
N LEU A 241 -6.42 4.31 13.47
CA LEU A 241 -6.12 4.23 12.03
C LEU A 241 -7.24 3.49 11.31
N TYR A 242 -7.81 4.15 10.32
CA TYR A 242 -8.74 3.60 9.35
C TYR A 242 -7.95 3.16 8.11
N CYS A 243 -7.62 1.87 8.04
CA CYS A 243 -6.71 1.32 7.03
C CYS A 243 -7.45 0.96 5.73
N GLY A 244 -6.76 1.01 4.57
CA GLY A 244 -7.30 0.57 3.29
C GLY A 244 -7.66 -0.92 3.26
N HIS A 245 -6.95 -1.76 4.03
CA HIS A 245 -7.22 -3.20 4.15
C HIS A 245 -7.04 -3.69 5.59
N GLY A 246 -7.83 -4.73 5.95
CA GLY A 246 -7.79 -5.32 7.28
C GLY A 246 -8.63 -4.57 8.32
N PRO A 247 -8.52 -4.91 9.62
CA PRO A 247 -9.28 -4.26 10.68
C PRO A 247 -8.83 -2.82 10.93
N VAL A 248 -9.70 -2.03 11.54
CA VAL A 248 -9.36 -0.74 12.17
C VAL A 248 -8.33 -0.98 13.27
N VAL A 249 -7.43 -0.03 13.48
CA VAL A 249 -6.35 -0.12 14.48
C VAL A 249 -6.57 0.94 15.55
N GLU A 250 -6.82 0.50 16.79
CA GLU A 250 -7.07 1.38 17.93
C GLU A 250 -5.75 1.94 18.52
N ALA A 251 -4.66 1.18 18.45
CA ALA A 251 -3.34 1.60 18.92
C ALA A 251 -2.55 2.29 17.80
N ALA A 252 -3.00 3.47 17.36
CA ALA A 252 -2.50 4.15 16.17
C ALA A 252 -0.99 4.41 16.23
N GLN A 253 -0.52 5.01 17.32
CA GLN A 253 0.88 5.39 17.48
C GLN A 253 1.81 4.16 17.48
N GLU A 254 1.42 3.12 18.21
CA GLU A 254 2.17 1.87 18.27
C GLU A 254 2.27 1.20 16.89
N LYS A 255 1.21 1.26 16.10
CA LYS A 255 1.20 0.70 14.76
C LYS A 255 2.10 1.48 13.80
N ILE A 256 2.13 2.80 13.88
CA ILE A 256 3.01 3.66 13.08
C ILE A 256 4.49 3.34 13.42
N GLU A 257 4.83 3.30 14.71
CA GLU A 257 6.18 2.97 15.18
C GLU A 257 6.59 1.54 14.79
N TYR A 258 5.66 0.58 14.89
CA TYR A 258 5.89 -0.79 14.42
C TYR A 258 6.27 -0.81 12.93
N TYR A 259 5.56 -0.04 12.08
CA TYR A 259 5.87 0.01 10.65
C TYR A 259 7.26 0.58 10.39
N ILE A 260 7.62 1.69 11.05
CA ILE A 260 8.94 2.32 10.92
C ILE A 260 10.03 1.34 11.35
N LYS A 261 9.91 0.76 12.54
CA LYS A 261 10.86 -0.20 13.10
C LYS A 261 11.01 -1.44 12.20
N HIS A 262 9.89 -2.02 11.77
CA HIS A 262 9.88 -3.18 10.88
C HIS A 262 10.65 -2.92 9.58
N ARG A 263 10.50 -1.73 8.98
CA ARG A 263 11.23 -1.34 7.76
C ARG A 263 12.71 -1.15 8.00
N GLN A 264 13.09 -0.54 9.12
CA GLN A 264 14.50 -0.36 9.52
C GLN A 264 15.16 -1.71 9.80
N GLU A 265 14.50 -2.61 10.51
CA GLU A 265 15.00 -3.96 10.76
C GLU A 265 15.18 -4.74 9.46
N ARG A 266 14.27 -4.60 8.51
CA ARG A 266 14.39 -5.24 7.20
C ARG A 266 15.57 -4.71 6.40
N GLU A 267 15.81 -3.40 6.40
CA GLU A 267 16.99 -2.79 5.80
C GLU A 267 18.28 -3.30 6.46
N ALA A 268 18.32 -3.35 7.78
CA ALA A 268 19.46 -3.90 8.51
C ALA A 268 19.76 -5.37 8.16
N GLN A 269 18.73 -6.20 8.00
CA GLN A 269 18.89 -7.60 7.56
C GLN A 269 19.47 -7.71 6.15
N ILE A 270 19.05 -6.83 5.23
CA ILE A 270 19.63 -6.76 3.86
C ILE A 270 21.10 -6.37 3.92
N ILE A 271 21.46 -5.35 4.70
CA ILE A 271 22.85 -4.93 4.89
C ILE A 271 23.68 -6.06 5.48
N ASN A 272 23.18 -6.73 6.52
CA ASN A 272 23.86 -7.89 7.14
C ASN A 272 24.07 -9.02 6.11
N ALA A 273 23.12 -9.29 5.23
CA ALA A 273 23.28 -10.30 4.18
C ALA A 273 24.40 -9.93 3.18
N LEU A 274 24.50 -8.64 2.83
CA LEU A 274 25.56 -8.12 1.96
C LEU A 274 26.94 -8.15 2.67
N THR A 275 27.01 -7.77 3.95
CA THR A 275 28.22 -7.82 4.77
C THR A 275 28.75 -9.26 4.89
N ALA A 276 27.85 -10.21 5.18
CA ALA A 276 28.20 -11.63 5.30
C ALA A 276 28.71 -12.24 3.98
N ALA A 277 28.45 -11.61 2.84
CA ALA A 277 28.99 -12.04 1.56
C ALA A 277 30.47 -11.72 1.38
N LYS A 278 31.10 -10.95 2.27
CA LYS A 278 32.56 -10.63 2.28
C LYS A 278 33.05 -10.15 0.90
N GLY A 279 32.40 -9.13 0.34
CA GLY A 279 32.75 -8.55 -0.96
C GLY A 279 32.25 -9.35 -2.18
N ARG A 280 31.68 -10.54 -1.99
CA ARG A 280 31.02 -11.25 -3.11
C ARG A 280 29.68 -10.59 -3.42
N THR A 281 29.32 -10.55 -4.68
CA THR A 281 28.01 -10.07 -5.11
C THR A 281 26.91 -11.06 -4.79
N LEU A 282 25.76 -10.56 -4.35
CA LEU A 282 24.54 -11.33 -4.17
C LEU A 282 23.45 -10.82 -5.14
N SER A 283 22.71 -11.72 -5.75
CA SER A 283 21.50 -11.31 -6.46
C SER A 283 20.40 -10.88 -5.47
N ALA A 284 19.50 -10.01 -5.92
CA ALA A 284 18.34 -9.62 -5.12
C ALA A 284 17.51 -10.83 -4.67
N LEU A 285 17.42 -11.87 -5.52
CA LEU A 285 16.77 -13.13 -5.19
C LEU A 285 17.47 -13.86 -4.03
N GLN A 286 18.81 -13.96 -4.05
CA GLN A 286 19.58 -14.56 -2.96
C GLN A 286 19.43 -13.78 -1.66
N ILE A 287 19.35 -12.44 -1.74
CA ILE A 287 19.08 -11.59 -0.57
C ILE A 287 17.67 -11.86 -0.04
N THR A 288 16.67 -11.93 -0.93
CA THR A 288 15.29 -12.22 -0.53
C THR A 288 15.18 -13.55 0.23
N VAL A 289 15.79 -14.61 -0.30
CA VAL A 289 15.81 -15.93 0.37
C VAL A 289 16.52 -15.88 1.73
N ARG A 290 17.61 -15.14 1.86
CA ARG A 290 18.35 -15.01 3.13
C ARG A 290 17.56 -14.24 4.20
N VAL A 291 16.80 -13.21 3.76
CA VAL A 291 16.08 -12.31 4.67
C VAL A 291 14.71 -12.89 5.07
N TYR A 292 14.03 -13.56 4.15
CA TYR A 292 12.66 -14.02 4.36
C TYR A 292 12.49 -15.54 4.43
N GLY A 293 13.52 -16.30 4.03
CA GLY A 293 13.41 -17.76 3.91
C GLY A 293 12.51 -18.20 2.76
N VAL A 294 11.86 -19.35 2.93
CA VAL A 294 10.91 -19.91 1.95
C VAL A 294 9.51 -19.41 2.27
N LEU A 295 8.90 -18.72 1.32
CA LEU A 295 7.55 -18.17 1.41
C LEU A 295 6.65 -18.73 0.29
N PRO A 296 5.32 -18.75 0.46
CA PRO A 296 4.40 -18.97 -0.64
C PRO A 296 4.65 -17.99 -1.79
N LEU A 297 4.56 -18.46 -3.04
CA LEU A 297 4.98 -17.71 -4.22
C LEU A 297 4.44 -16.27 -4.31
N PRO A 298 3.14 -15.98 -4.06
CA PRO A 298 2.64 -14.61 -4.13
C PRO A 298 3.30 -13.70 -3.07
N ILE A 299 3.50 -14.21 -1.85
CA ILE A 299 4.15 -13.46 -0.76
C ILE A 299 5.65 -13.29 -1.07
N PHE A 300 6.29 -14.31 -1.64
CA PHE A 300 7.68 -14.24 -2.04
C PHE A 300 7.93 -13.15 -3.11
N VAL A 301 7.03 -13.03 -4.09
CA VAL A 301 7.11 -11.98 -5.11
C VAL A 301 7.04 -10.59 -4.47
N SER A 302 6.10 -10.37 -3.54
CA SER A 302 5.97 -9.11 -2.81
C SER A 302 7.20 -8.81 -1.92
N ALA A 303 7.74 -9.83 -1.25
CA ALA A 303 8.95 -9.71 -0.44
C ALA A 303 10.18 -9.37 -1.31
N HIS A 304 10.30 -10.01 -2.48
CA HIS A 304 11.37 -9.73 -3.44
C HIS A 304 11.28 -8.30 -3.98
N TYR A 305 10.08 -7.84 -4.29
CA TYR A 305 9.81 -6.46 -4.70
C TYR A 305 10.27 -5.47 -3.63
N ASN A 306 9.90 -5.68 -2.37
CA ASN A 306 10.36 -4.85 -1.26
C ASN A 306 11.89 -4.84 -1.14
N VAL A 307 12.57 -6.00 -1.30
CA VAL A 307 14.05 -6.07 -1.29
C VAL A 307 14.66 -5.22 -2.40
N LEU A 308 14.09 -5.24 -3.60
CA LEU A 308 14.57 -4.41 -4.72
C LEU A 308 14.49 -2.91 -4.38
N HIS A 309 13.43 -2.46 -3.73
CA HIS A 309 13.26 -1.06 -3.32
C HIS A 309 14.23 -0.66 -2.21
N HIS A 310 14.48 -1.52 -1.22
CA HIS A 310 15.54 -1.31 -0.23
C HIS A 310 16.90 -1.20 -0.90
N LEU A 311 17.24 -2.09 -1.83
CA LEU A 311 18.51 -2.06 -2.56
C LEU A 311 18.64 -0.81 -3.43
N SER A 312 17.55 -0.36 -4.06
CA SER A 312 17.51 0.90 -4.82
C SER A 312 17.85 2.10 -3.93
N LYS A 313 17.24 2.20 -2.73
CA LYS A 313 17.55 3.23 -1.74
C LYS A 313 19.03 3.13 -1.31
N LEU A 314 19.50 1.96 -0.89
CA LEU A 314 20.87 1.75 -0.43
C LEU A 314 21.91 2.09 -1.53
N THR A 315 21.57 1.85 -2.81
CA THR A 315 22.43 2.22 -3.93
C THR A 315 22.46 3.72 -4.13
N ARG A 316 21.32 4.42 -4.04
CA ARG A 316 21.28 5.89 -4.09
C ARG A 316 22.05 6.54 -2.94
N GLU A 317 22.07 5.91 -1.78
CA GLU A 317 22.85 6.35 -0.61
C GLU A 317 24.34 5.98 -0.69
N GLY A 318 24.78 5.21 -1.69
CA GLY A 318 26.13 4.71 -1.83
C GLY A 318 26.51 3.61 -0.83
N ARG A 319 25.53 3.04 -0.12
CA ARG A 319 25.70 1.95 0.88
C ARG A 319 25.69 0.57 0.25
N ALA A 320 25.12 0.44 -0.94
CA ALA A 320 25.22 -0.75 -1.77
C ALA A 320 25.66 -0.35 -3.17
N VAL A 321 26.38 -1.24 -3.85
CA VAL A 321 26.86 -1.01 -5.21
C VAL A 321 26.33 -2.11 -6.13
N LEU A 322 25.87 -1.71 -7.31
CA LEU A 322 25.42 -2.65 -8.34
C LEU A 322 26.65 -3.41 -8.90
N GLY A 323 26.60 -4.74 -8.86
CA GLY A 323 27.65 -5.59 -9.38
C GLY A 323 27.63 -5.68 -10.92
N ARG A 324 28.67 -6.25 -11.50
CA ARG A 324 28.80 -6.46 -12.96
C ARG A 324 27.75 -7.43 -13.51
N VAL A 325 27.27 -8.38 -12.69
CA VAL A 325 26.17 -9.27 -13.06
C VAL A 325 24.86 -8.53 -12.86
N PRO A 326 23.93 -8.52 -13.83
CA PRO A 326 22.65 -7.85 -13.68
C PRO A 326 21.94 -8.25 -12.39
N CYS A 327 21.39 -7.26 -11.66
CA CYS A 327 20.67 -7.42 -10.39
C CYS A 327 21.50 -8.07 -9.27
N SER A 328 22.83 -7.96 -9.31
CA SER A 328 23.70 -8.32 -8.21
C SER A 328 24.17 -7.07 -7.46
N PHE A 329 24.36 -7.21 -6.15
CA PHE A 329 24.69 -6.10 -5.25
C PHE A 329 25.79 -6.53 -4.28
N TYR A 330 26.61 -5.59 -3.87
CA TYR A 330 27.58 -5.75 -2.79
C TYR A 330 27.58 -4.51 -1.89
N LEU A 331 28.12 -4.64 -0.69
CA LEU A 331 28.21 -3.53 0.25
C LEU A 331 29.16 -2.46 -0.30
N GLY A 332 28.70 -1.22 -0.36
CA GLY A 332 29.52 -0.07 -0.74
C GLY A 332 30.55 0.26 0.34
N PRO A 333 31.62 1.01 0.02
CA PRO A 333 32.56 1.49 1.01
C PRO A 333 31.83 2.41 2.00
N GLU A 334 32.18 2.29 3.29
CA GLU A 334 31.69 3.24 4.30
C GLU A 334 32.14 4.65 3.90
N ARG A 335 31.25 5.63 3.99
CA ARG A 335 31.56 7.03 3.72
C ARG A 335 32.60 7.50 4.74
N GLY A 336 33.89 7.52 4.34
CA GLY A 336 35.01 7.91 5.17
C GLY A 336 36.39 7.53 4.61
N ILE A 337 36.42 6.62 3.62
CA ILE A 337 37.68 6.27 2.96
C ILE A 337 37.70 6.95 1.59
N ASN A 338 38.39 8.08 1.49
CA ASN A 338 38.81 8.68 0.25
C ASN A 338 39.78 7.70 -0.45
N VAL A 339 39.24 6.83 -1.30
CA VAL A 339 40.08 6.06 -2.21
C VAL A 339 40.37 6.99 -3.37
N GLY A 340 41.48 7.74 -3.22
CA GLY A 340 42.05 8.46 -4.35
C GLY A 340 42.27 7.46 -5.48
N CYS A 341 41.67 7.75 -6.64
CA CYS A 341 42.08 7.16 -7.88
C CYS A 341 43.54 7.57 -8.10
N THR A 342 44.45 6.66 -7.93
CA THR A 342 45.76 6.74 -8.57
C THR A 342 45.68 5.92 -9.84
N ASP A 343 45.91 6.60 -10.93
CA ASP A 343 46.17 6.29 -12.33
C ASP A 343 46.22 4.82 -12.77
#